data_6cd5643f375371ae912e538457e0282d
#
_entry.id   6cd5643f375371ae912e538457e0282d
#
_cell.length_a   1.000
_cell.length_b   1.000
_cell.length_c   1.000
_cell.angle_alpha   90.00
_cell.angle_beta   90.00
_cell.angle_gamma   90.00
#
_symmetry.space_group_name_H-M   'P 1'
#
loop_
_entity.id
_entity.type
_entity.pdbx_description
1 polymer ?
#
loop_
_entity_poly.entity_id
_entity_poly.type
_entity_poly.pdbx_seq_one_letter_code
_entity_poly.pdbx_strand_id
1 'polypeptide(L)'
;NGIGIGLPVITGSFEESISVAKQLPYTVYSIQNRNLNNNTNKFNSTLYKNYEYDDTKYIFSIRPDIQNDIYHLYVNNYNNLEEYDIAYIPDYQTSTMMNKLFRNIKENDNLDALEESDDEEEFENMNDDKFVDLEKCVKMECVLNKKFNKYVPIKVIQNGVVTQKHL
;
A
#
# COMPACT_ATOMS: atom_id res chain seq x y z
N ASN A 1 -12.27 -22.81 20.00
CA ASN A 1 -11.96 -21.37 20.20
C ASN A 1 -11.56 -21.18 21.65
N GLY A 2 -10.24 -21.21 21.94
CA GLY A 2 -9.69 -20.93 23.27
C GLY A 2 -9.38 -19.44 23.41
N ILE A 3 -9.70 -18.84 24.54
CA ILE A 3 -9.26 -17.49 24.91
C ILE A 3 -7.86 -17.65 25.53
N GLY A 4 -6.84 -17.12 24.85
CA GLY A 4 -5.49 -17.05 25.39
C GLY A 4 -5.34 -15.79 26.27
N ILE A 5 -4.95 -15.94 27.52
CA ILE A 5 -4.55 -14.82 28.38
C ILE A 5 -3.03 -14.72 28.30
N GLY A 6 -2.51 -13.64 27.70
CA GLY A 6 -1.09 -13.34 27.66
C GLY A 6 -0.70 -12.35 28.76
N LEU A 7 0.45 -12.58 29.40
CA LEU A 7 1.05 -11.60 30.28
C LEU A 7 1.76 -10.53 29.45
N PRO A 8 1.74 -9.25 29.87
CA PRO A 8 2.50 -8.21 29.18
C PRO A 8 3.99 -8.49 29.31
N VAL A 9 4.69 -8.40 28.20
CA VAL A 9 6.16 -8.47 28.16
C VAL A 9 6.69 -7.05 28.31
N ILE A 10 7.59 -6.86 29.28
CA ILE A 10 8.21 -5.55 29.56
C ILE A 10 9.69 -5.65 29.25
N THR A 11 10.22 -4.71 28.49
CA THR A 11 11.62 -4.63 28.09
C THR A 11 12.21 -3.25 28.41
N GLY A 12 13.52 -3.16 28.48
CA GLY A 12 14.22 -1.91 28.81
C GLY A 12 14.44 -0.97 27.62
N SER A 13 14.36 -1.48 26.39
CA SER A 13 14.57 -0.68 25.18
C SER A 13 13.56 -1.02 24.09
N PHE A 14 13.44 -0.13 23.10
CA PHE A 14 12.54 -0.35 21.98
C PHE A 14 13.05 -1.48 21.05
N GLU A 15 14.35 -1.54 20.82
CA GLU A 15 15.01 -2.56 20.01
C GLU A 15 14.82 -3.95 20.62
N GLU A 16 14.96 -4.06 21.94
CA GLU A 16 14.69 -5.29 22.67
C GLU A 16 13.22 -5.70 22.54
N SER A 17 12.28 -4.74 22.62
CA SER A 17 10.86 -5.01 22.43
C SER A 17 10.56 -5.61 21.07
N ILE A 18 11.19 -5.09 20.00
CA ILE A 18 11.06 -5.62 18.63
C ILE A 18 11.61 -7.05 18.54
N SER A 19 12.77 -7.29 19.14
CA SER A 19 13.40 -8.62 19.13
C SER A 19 12.53 -9.66 19.82
N VAL A 20 12.00 -9.32 20.98
CA VAL A 20 11.09 -10.20 21.75
C VAL A 20 9.78 -10.40 21.00
N ALA A 21 9.21 -9.35 20.42
CA ALA A 21 7.95 -9.44 19.66
C ALA A 21 8.03 -10.44 18.50
N LYS A 22 9.19 -10.57 17.84
CA LYS A 22 9.43 -11.54 16.77
C LYS A 22 9.48 -13.00 17.25
N GLN A 23 9.78 -13.22 18.53
CA GLN A 23 9.91 -14.56 19.11
C GLN A 23 8.60 -15.07 19.73
N LEU A 24 7.61 -14.20 19.87
CA LEU A 24 6.34 -14.58 20.47
C LEU A 24 5.52 -15.48 19.53
N PRO A 25 4.85 -16.52 20.07
CA PRO A 25 4.06 -17.45 19.26
C PRO A 25 2.71 -16.88 18.78
N TYR A 26 2.51 -15.57 18.91
CA TYR A 26 1.29 -14.86 18.50
C TYR A 26 1.63 -13.50 17.89
N THR A 27 0.70 -12.96 17.12
CA THR A 27 0.88 -11.65 16.47
C THR A 27 0.79 -10.52 17.47
N VAL A 28 1.85 -9.73 17.59
CA VAL A 28 1.86 -8.51 18.41
C VAL A 28 1.17 -7.39 17.64
N TYR A 29 0.19 -6.74 18.26
CA TYR A 29 -0.57 -5.64 17.65
C TYR A 29 0.15 -4.30 17.79
N SER A 30 0.65 -4.00 18.99
CA SER A 30 1.33 -2.73 19.26
C SER A 30 2.37 -2.87 20.37
N ILE A 31 3.37 -2.00 20.31
CA ILE A 31 4.36 -1.81 21.38
C ILE A 31 4.08 -0.45 22.02
N GLN A 32 3.94 -0.43 23.34
CA GLN A 32 3.73 0.81 24.11
C GLN A 32 5.03 1.24 24.76
N ASN A 33 5.51 2.44 24.43
CA ASN A 33 6.65 3.07 25.05
C ASN A 33 6.19 4.03 26.15
N ARG A 34 6.73 3.87 27.36
CA ARG A 34 6.49 4.77 28.48
C ARG A 34 7.80 5.42 28.89
N ASN A 35 7.79 6.74 29.00
CA ASN A 35 8.92 7.45 29.58
C ASN A 35 8.83 7.36 31.11
N LEU A 36 9.81 6.71 31.74
CA LEU A 36 9.84 6.52 33.19
C LEU A 36 10.19 7.81 33.95
N ASN A 37 10.80 8.80 33.29
CA ASN A 37 11.28 10.03 33.92
C ASN A 37 10.21 11.13 33.98
N ASN A 38 9.10 10.99 33.30
CA ASN A 38 8.02 11.98 33.31
C ASN A 38 6.81 11.45 34.07
N ASN A 39 6.40 12.14 35.13
CA ASN A 39 5.16 11.87 35.86
C ASN A 39 3.87 12.10 35.04
N THR A 40 4.00 12.30 33.74
CA THR A 40 2.86 12.37 32.84
C THR A 40 2.54 10.97 32.36
N ASN A 41 1.31 10.52 32.58
CA ASN A 41 0.78 9.23 32.08
C ASN A 41 0.70 9.17 30.53
N LYS A 42 1.54 9.94 29.83
CA LYS A 42 1.63 9.93 28.37
C LYS A 42 2.49 8.74 27.93
N PHE A 43 1.89 7.83 27.24
CA PHE A 43 2.58 6.74 26.54
C PHE A 43 2.43 6.94 25.04
N ASN A 44 3.48 6.63 24.30
CA ASN A 44 3.41 6.55 22.86
C ASN A 44 3.17 5.09 22.48
N SER A 45 2.07 4.84 21.79
CA SER A 45 1.79 3.51 21.25
C SER A 45 2.24 3.48 19.78
N THR A 46 3.20 2.64 19.49
CA THR A 46 3.59 2.36 18.11
C THR A 46 2.92 1.07 17.68
N LEU A 47 2.10 1.13 16.62
CA LEU A 47 1.56 -0.07 16.02
C LEU A 47 2.73 -0.94 15.56
N TYR A 48 2.82 -2.14 16.11
CA TYR A 48 3.78 -3.12 15.65
C TYR A 48 3.20 -3.79 14.41
N LYS A 49 3.54 -3.22 13.26
CA LYS A 49 3.24 -3.85 11.98
C LYS A 49 4.28 -4.95 11.75
N ASN A 50 4.05 -6.13 12.30
CA ASN A 50 4.76 -7.32 11.86
C ASN A 50 4.17 -7.73 10.50
N TYR A 51 4.39 -6.88 9.50
CA TYR A 51 4.23 -7.32 8.13
C TYR A 51 5.41 -8.26 7.88
N GLU A 52 5.16 -9.55 7.93
CA GLU A 52 6.04 -10.51 7.29
C GLU A 52 5.95 -10.27 5.78
N TYR A 53 6.61 -9.20 5.33
CA TYR A 53 6.94 -9.08 3.94
C TYR A 53 8.03 -10.12 3.67
N ASP A 54 7.84 -10.89 2.63
CA ASP A 54 8.96 -11.62 2.06
C ASP A 54 9.95 -10.56 1.56
N ASP A 55 11.20 -10.63 1.98
CA ASP A 55 12.26 -9.73 1.47
C ASP A 55 12.52 -9.96 -0.03
N THR A 56 11.90 -10.99 -0.60
CA THR A 56 11.95 -11.27 -2.03
C THR A 56 11.20 -10.19 -2.79
N LYS A 57 11.90 -9.56 -3.71
CA LYS A 57 11.39 -8.50 -4.54
C LYS A 57 10.91 -9.07 -5.87
N TYR A 58 9.68 -8.79 -6.18
CA TYR A 58 9.04 -9.19 -7.44
C TYR A 58 8.80 -7.96 -8.30
N ILE A 59 8.94 -8.11 -9.61
CA ILE A 59 8.71 -7.03 -10.56
C ILE A 59 7.48 -7.37 -11.37
N PHE A 60 6.46 -6.53 -11.27
CA PHE A 60 5.24 -6.64 -12.08
C PHE A 60 5.10 -5.45 -13.01
N SER A 61 4.48 -5.68 -14.16
CA SER A 61 3.88 -4.62 -14.95
C SER A 61 2.49 -4.35 -14.38
N ILE A 62 2.19 -3.10 -14.05
CA ILE A 62 0.94 -2.72 -13.38
C ILE A 62 0.13 -1.82 -14.27
N ARG A 63 -1.17 -2.10 -14.38
CA ARG A 63 -2.17 -1.26 -15.05
C ARG A 63 -3.29 -0.90 -14.07
N PRO A 64 -3.85 0.31 -14.17
CA PRO A 64 -4.97 0.70 -13.32
C PRO A 64 -6.29 0.13 -13.82
N ASP A 65 -7.26 0.01 -12.93
CA ASP A 65 -8.67 -0.14 -13.24
C ASP A 65 -9.37 1.24 -13.20
N ILE A 66 -10.58 1.32 -13.72
CA ILE A 66 -11.44 2.51 -13.59
C ILE A 66 -11.70 2.81 -12.11
N GLN A 67 -11.91 1.77 -11.30
CA GLN A 67 -12.15 1.89 -9.88
C GLN A 67 -10.89 2.32 -9.13
N ASN A 68 -11.07 3.14 -8.09
CA ASN A 68 -9.99 3.59 -7.23
C ASN A 68 -9.35 2.41 -6.49
N ASP A 69 -8.01 2.46 -6.34
CA ASP A 69 -7.20 1.49 -5.61
C ASP A 69 -7.27 0.05 -6.13
N ILE A 70 -7.74 -0.14 -7.37
CA ILE A 70 -7.66 -1.41 -8.08
C ILE A 70 -6.59 -1.29 -9.17
N TYR A 71 -5.60 -2.18 -9.10
CA TYR A 71 -4.47 -2.23 -10.01
C TYR A 71 -4.15 -3.67 -10.36
N HIS A 72 -4.14 -3.98 -11.66
CA HIS A 72 -3.86 -5.32 -12.18
C HIS A 72 -2.37 -5.55 -12.32
N LEU A 73 -1.90 -6.68 -11.81
CA LEU A 73 -0.52 -7.13 -11.89
C LEU A 73 -0.35 -8.08 -13.07
N TYR A 74 0.63 -7.79 -13.91
CA TYR A 74 0.96 -8.62 -15.06
C TYR A 74 2.34 -9.23 -14.91
N VAL A 75 2.47 -10.49 -15.27
CA VAL A 75 3.72 -11.25 -15.33
C VAL A 75 4.10 -11.56 -16.77
N ASN A 76 5.38 -11.86 -17.00
CA ASN A 76 5.83 -12.30 -18.29
C ASN A 76 5.58 -13.81 -18.46
N ASN A 77 4.85 -14.17 -19.51
CA ASN A 77 4.63 -15.55 -19.91
C ASN A 77 5.07 -15.72 -21.39
N TYR A 78 6.23 -16.30 -21.63
CA TYR A 78 6.80 -16.52 -22.96
C TYR A 78 6.72 -15.29 -23.90
N ASN A 79 7.20 -14.13 -23.43
CA ASN A 79 7.16 -12.83 -24.11
C ASN A 79 5.79 -12.13 -24.19
N ASN A 80 4.75 -12.68 -23.59
CA ASN A 80 3.46 -12.02 -23.45
C ASN A 80 3.23 -11.60 -21.99
N LEU A 81 2.60 -10.45 -21.81
CA LEU A 81 2.12 -10.05 -20.50
C LEU A 81 0.78 -10.73 -20.22
N GLU A 82 0.71 -11.48 -19.14
CA GLU A 82 -0.49 -12.17 -18.67
C GLU A 82 -0.89 -11.59 -17.32
N GLU A 83 -2.17 -11.32 -17.15
CA GLU A 83 -2.70 -10.90 -15.86
C GLU A 83 -2.51 -12.00 -14.83
N TYR A 84 -1.98 -11.62 -13.67
CA TYR A 84 -1.63 -12.56 -12.61
C TYR A 84 -2.55 -12.41 -11.40
N ASP A 85 -2.72 -11.19 -10.91
CA ASP A 85 -3.51 -10.88 -9.70
C ASP A 85 -3.78 -9.38 -9.61
N ILE A 86 -4.49 -8.98 -8.55
CA ILE A 86 -4.74 -7.59 -8.20
C ILE A 86 -3.79 -7.19 -7.07
N ALA A 87 -3.17 -6.01 -7.19
CA ALA A 87 -2.29 -5.44 -6.17
C ALA A 87 -3.06 -5.17 -4.86
N TYR A 88 -2.41 -5.40 -3.75
CA TYR A 88 -2.94 -5.04 -2.43
C TYR A 88 -2.45 -3.64 -2.03
N ILE A 89 -3.39 -2.76 -1.74
CA ILE A 89 -3.13 -1.39 -1.29
C ILE A 89 -3.39 -1.31 0.22
N PRO A 90 -2.34 -1.45 1.06
CA PRO A 90 -2.50 -1.60 2.50
C PRO A 90 -2.83 -0.32 3.24
N ASP A 91 -2.45 0.84 2.70
CA ASP A 91 -2.52 2.11 3.40
C ASP A 91 -2.65 3.31 2.46
N TYR A 92 -2.93 4.47 3.06
CA TYR A 92 -3.10 5.74 2.36
C TYR A 92 -1.85 6.18 1.59
N GLN A 93 -0.65 5.88 2.08
CA GLN A 93 0.59 6.27 1.38
C GLN A 93 0.73 5.52 0.07
N THR A 94 0.47 4.20 0.08
CA THR A 94 0.47 3.37 -1.12
C THR A 94 -0.62 3.82 -2.10
N SER A 95 -1.84 4.07 -1.60
CA SER A 95 -2.94 4.60 -2.42
C SER A 95 -2.57 5.93 -3.08
N THR A 96 -2.04 6.89 -2.32
CA THR A 96 -1.60 8.19 -2.86
C THR A 96 -0.50 8.04 -3.91
N MET A 97 0.48 7.17 -3.67
CA MET A 97 1.55 6.90 -4.63
C MET A 97 0.98 6.35 -5.94
N MET A 98 0.10 5.36 -5.86
CA MET A 98 -0.50 4.73 -7.04
C MET A 98 -1.41 5.70 -7.80
N ASN A 99 -2.23 6.48 -7.09
CA ASN A 99 -3.08 7.49 -7.70
C ASN A 99 -2.27 8.56 -8.44
N LYS A 100 -1.18 9.05 -7.87
CA LYS A 100 -0.28 10.00 -8.55
C LYS A 100 0.36 9.42 -9.82
N LEU A 101 0.56 8.11 -9.87
CA LEU A 101 1.15 7.45 -11.03
C LEU A 101 0.16 7.27 -12.18
N PHE A 102 -1.10 6.93 -11.88
CA PHE A 102 -2.06 6.48 -12.88
C PHE A 102 -3.24 7.42 -13.11
N ARG A 103 -3.44 8.40 -12.23
CA ARG A 103 -4.58 9.30 -12.28
C ARG A 103 -4.13 10.75 -12.45
N ASN A 104 -4.81 11.46 -13.33
CA ASN A 104 -4.72 12.92 -13.43
C ASN A 104 -5.72 13.50 -12.44
N ILE A 105 -5.31 13.66 -11.19
CA ILE A 105 -6.08 14.43 -10.22
C ILE A 105 -5.87 15.90 -10.63
N LYS A 106 -6.85 16.49 -11.29
CA LYS A 106 -6.94 17.94 -11.36
C LYS A 106 -7.25 18.39 -9.94
N GLU A 107 -6.24 18.80 -9.18
CA GLU A 107 -6.46 19.65 -8.03
C GLU A 107 -7.13 20.89 -8.60
N ASN A 108 -8.38 21.14 -8.20
CA ASN A 108 -9.07 22.37 -8.56
C ASN A 108 -8.40 23.51 -7.82
N ASP A 109 -7.33 24.06 -8.41
CA ASP A 109 -6.72 25.31 -7.97
C ASP A 109 -7.65 26.53 -8.21
N ASN A 110 -8.82 26.32 -8.83
CA ASN A 110 -9.76 27.36 -9.16
C ASN A 110 -11.19 26.98 -8.76
N LEU A 111 -11.43 26.74 -7.46
CA LEU A 111 -12.81 26.73 -6.94
C LEU A 111 -13.50 28.10 -7.15
N ASP A 112 -12.74 29.18 -7.17
CA ASP A 112 -13.25 30.54 -7.40
C ASP A 112 -13.63 30.80 -8.88
N ALA A 113 -13.12 30.02 -9.84
CA ALA A 113 -13.47 30.17 -11.27
C ALA A 113 -14.75 29.43 -11.67
N LEU A 114 -15.29 28.56 -10.82
CA LEU A 114 -16.53 27.82 -11.09
C LEU A 114 -17.80 28.65 -10.84
N GLU A 115 -17.68 29.81 -10.18
CA GLU A 115 -18.84 30.68 -9.94
C GLU A 115 -19.15 31.62 -11.11
N GLU A 116 -18.28 31.73 -12.13
CA GLU A 116 -18.46 32.70 -13.24
C GLU A 116 -18.68 32.08 -14.62
N SER A 117 -18.73 30.76 -14.79
CA SER A 117 -19.01 30.17 -16.10
C SER A 117 -20.40 29.59 -16.18
N ASP A 118 -21.27 30.31 -16.84
CA ASP A 118 -22.66 29.89 -17.24
C ASP A 118 -22.65 28.82 -18.37
N ASP A 119 -21.52 28.15 -18.64
CA ASP A 119 -21.44 27.13 -19.67
C ASP A 119 -21.87 25.77 -19.10
N GLU A 120 -23.15 25.47 -19.17
CA GLU A 120 -23.74 24.17 -18.76
C GLU A 120 -23.21 22.97 -19.54
N GLU A 121 -22.43 23.14 -20.60
CA GLU A 121 -21.90 22.04 -21.42
C GLU A 121 -20.69 21.34 -20.85
N GLU A 122 -19.98 21.91 -19.89
CA GLU A 122 -18.80 21.24 -19.27
C GLU A 122 -19.15 20.24 -18.16
N PHE A 123 -20.40 20.24 -17.66
CA PHE A 123 -20.83 19.35 -16.57
C PHE A 123 -21.22 17.93 -17.02
N GLU A 124 -21.43 17.69 -18.29
CA GLU A 124 -21.98 16.41 -18.79
C GLU A 124 -20.96 15.28 -18.95
N ASN A 125 -19.68 15.49 -18.63
CA ASN A 125 -18.66 14.48 -18.91
C ASN A 125 -17.93 14.03 -17.64
N MET A 126 -18.68 13.56 -16.66
CA MET A 126 -18.19 12.92 -15.44
C MET A 126 -17.94 11.42 -15.63
N ASN A 127 -17.37 11.00 -16.75
CA ASN A 127 -16.93 9.62 -16.88
C ASN A 127 -15.69 9.42 -16.02
N ASP A 128 -15.74 8.47 -15.10
CA ASP A 128 -14.65 8.12 -14.17
C ASP A 128 -13.36 7.77 -14.91
N ASP A 129 -13.43 7.33 -16.17
CA ASP A 129 -12.31 7.01 -17.05
C ASP A 129 -11.48 8.21 -17.49
N LYS A 130 -12.03 9.45 -17.46
CA LYS A 130 -11.27 10.67 -17.78
C LYS A 130 -10.11 10.96 -16.84
N PHE A 131 -10.20 10.48 -15.63
CA PHE A 131 -9.21 10.75 -14.58
C PHE A 131 -8.16 9.65 -14.44
N VAL A 132 -8.33 8.52 -15.09
CA VAL A 132 -7.42 7.39 -15.06
C VAL A 132 -6.89 7.09 -16.47
N ASP A 133 -5.56 6.90 -16.58
CA ASP A 133 -4.93 6.48 -17.82
C ASP A 133 -4.88 4.94 -17.85
N LEU A 134 -5.92 4.32 -18.41
CA LEU A 134 -6.07 2.86 -18.50
C LEU A 134 -5.00 2.18 -19.37
N GLU A 135 -4.44 2.91 -20.34
CA GLU A 135 -3.38 2.40 -21.22
C GLU A 135 -2.00 2.44 -20.56
N LYS A 136 -1.88 3.19 -19.49
CA LYS A 136 -0.61 3.34 -18.79
C LYS A 136 -0.19 2.05 -18.13
N CYS A 137 1.00 1.58 -18.47
CA CYS A 137 1.62 0.41 -17.89
C CYS A 137 2.95 0.78 -17.25
N VAL A 138 3.10 0.53 -15.95
CA VAL A 138 4.29 0.89 -15.18
C VAL A 138 4.89 -0.35 -14.55
N LYS A 139 6.21 -0.51 -14.68
CA LYS A 139 6.93 -1.58 -13.97
C LYS A 139 7.22 -1.16 -12.54
N MET A 140 6.83 -1.99 -11.59
CA MET A 140 7.02 -1.72 -10.18
C MET A 140 7.62 -2.91 -9.43
N GLU A 141 8.47 -2.59 -8.47
CA GLU A 141 8.92 -3.54 -7.46
C GLU A 141 7.81 -3.72 -6.43
N CYS A 142 7.44 -4.96 -6.20
CA CYS A 142 6.41 -5.36 -5.25
C CYS A 142 6.96 -6.37 -4.24
N VAL A 143 6.37 -6.40 -3.06
CA VAL A 143 6.67 -7.37 -2.01
C VAL A 143 5.43 -8.17 -1.65
N LEU A 144 5.61 -9.45 -1.34
CA LEU A 144 4.51 -10.32 -0.95
C LEU A 144 4.09 -10.05 0.50
N ASN A 145 2.82 -9.68 0.69
CA ASN A 145 2.21 -9.70 2.01
C ASN A 145 1.72 -11.12 2.33
N LYS A 146 2.48 -11.83 3.16
CA LYS A 146 2.20 -13.24 3.50
C LYS A 146 0.83 -13.44 4.18
N LYS A 147 0.35 -12.44 4.93
CA LYS A 147 -0.93 -12.53 5.62
C LYS A 147 -2.12 -12.64 4.66
N PHE A 148 -2.09 -11.88 3.58
CA PHE A 148 -3.17 -11.85 2.59
C PHE A 148 -2.81 -12.58 1.31
N ASN A 149 -1.58 -13.07 1.20
CA ASN A 149 -1.02 -13.69 -0.01
C ASN A 149 -1.22 -12.79 -1.25
N LYS A 150 -0.94 -11.50 -1.08
CA LYS A 150 -1.10 -10.46 -2.11
C LYS A 150 0.15 -9.60 -2.22
N TYR A 151 0.42 -9.08 -3.41
CA TYR A 151 1.57 -8.24 -3.66
C TYR A 151 1.27 -6.77 -3.43
N VAL A 152 2.18 -6.08 -2.75
CA VAL A 152 2.11 -4.65 -2.43
C VAL A 152 3.11 -3.90 -3.31
N PRO A 153 2.67 -2.92 -4.11
CA PRO A 153 3.56 -2.06 -4.87
C PRO A 153 4.39 -1.17 -3.94
N ILE A 154 5.72 -1.13 -4.17
CA ILE A 154 6.64 -0.34 -3.34
C ILE A 154 7.19 0.85 -4.09
N LYS A 155 7.71 0.63 -5.30
CA LYS A 155 8.32 1.71 -6.09
C LYS A 155 8.35 1.39 -7.58
N VAL A 156 8.38 2.45 -8.37
CA VAL A 156 8.57 2.37 -9.83
C VAL A 156 10.02 2.02 -10.14
N ILE A 157 10.21 1.16 -11.14
CA ILE A 157 11.52 0.82 -11.69
C ILE A 157 11.54 1.04 -13.20
N GLN A 158 12.61 1.70 -13.67
CA GLN A 158 12.80 1.94 -15.09
C GLN A 158 13.44 0.73 -15.79
N ASN A 159 14.39 0.08 -15.11
CA ASN A 159 15.14 -1.05 -15.64
C ASN A 159 14.87 -2.29 -14.78
N GLY A 160 14.24 -3.30 -15.34
CA GLY A 160 13.96 -4.56 -14.67
C GLY A 160 13.22 -5.53 -15.58
N VAL A 161 13.49 -6.83 -15.37
CA VAL A 161 12.77 -7.89 -16.06
C VAL A 161 11.54 -8.23 -15.24
N VAL A 162 10.36 -8.18 -15.86
CA VAL A 162 9.11 -8.58 -15.22
C VAL A 162 9.23 -10.04 -14.80
N THR A 163 8.80 -10.34 -13.59
CA THR A 163 8.81 -11.69 -13.02
C THR A 163 8.11 -12.67 -13.96
N GLN A 164 8.67 -13.86 -14.12
CA GLN A 164 8.07 -14.91 -14.94
C GLN A 164 6.97 -15.66 -14.17
N LYS A 165 6.02 -16.26 -14.88
CA LYS A 165 4.82 -16.91 -14.33
C LYS A 165 5.09 -18.13 -13.40
N HIS A 166 6.32 -18.52 -13.19
CA HIS A 166 6.70 -19.66 -12.32
C HIS A 166 6.86 -19.28 -10.84
N LEU A 167 6.01 -18.38 -10.38
CA LEU A 167 5.86 -18.00 -8.97
C LEU A 167 5.00 -19.02 -8.21
#